data_83843858aa97d5712796c461dbef8da2
#
_entry.id   83843858aa97d5712796c461dbef8da2
#
_cell.length_a   1.000
_cell.length_b   1.000
_cell.length_c   1.000
_cell.angle_alpha   90.00
_cell.angle_beta   90.00
_cell.angle_gamma   90.00
#
_symmetry.space_group_name_H-M   'P 1'
#
loop_
_entity.id
_entity.type
_entity.pdbx_description
1 polymer ?
#
loop_
_entity_poly.entity_id
_entity_poly.type
_entity_poly.pdbx_seq_one_letter_code
_entity_poly.pdbx_strand_id
1 'polypeptide(L)'
;MSDTPTVYDVAEQSGVSIATVSRVYRSPDSVRPATREKVLAAARALGYVPSGSARGLASRTTGIIGLCFPDYADPDAESGAGEGDEEAGTLYSDQIIRGMERAARRHGYALLIAASLAGGPESLVAKVAGRVDGFAVLARTVPTEDLEVISRRVPVVMLAGPREIDHMDHIEVANRDGEYQLTRHLLADHWLRRLAFIGSADESPDVGARFEGYRDALREAGLPVPEAPDLRAPLMTRAEGSRATRALLDRPGPRPEALVFANDQMAVGALHTLEEAGVRVPEDLAVTGFDGIPLSRVVRPPLTTVRQPMRRMGEEAAELLIQRVSEPQRTPPVSRVLPVAVTRRASCGCGEPWDGGAGGR
;
A
#
# COMPACT_ATOMS: atom_id res chain seq x y z
N MET A 1 30.40 13.23 -31.00
CA MET A 1 29.35 13.47 -29.96
C MET A 1 28.07 13.71 -30.76
N SER A 2 27.13 12.78 -30.79
CA SER A 2 25.87 12.98 -31.50
C SER A 2 25.06 13.96 -30.66
N ASP A 3 24.81 15.12 -31.24
CA ASP A 3 23.96 16.15 -30.59
C ASP A 3 22.55 15.59 -30.42
N THR A 4 22.05 15.54 -29.18
CA THR A 4 20.71 15.05 -28.91
C THR A 4 19.69 16.00 -29.54
N PRO A 5 18.79 15.52 -30.44
CA PRO A 5 17.82 16.38 -31.09
C PRO A 5 16.99 17.21 -30.12
N THR A 6 16.81 18.48 -30.44
CA THR A 6 16.09 19.46 -29.62
C THR A 6 14.77 19.87 -30.26
N VAL A 7 13.95 20.61 -29.50
CA VAL A 7 12.71 21.19 -30.03
C VAL A 7 12.98 22.17 -31.20
N TYR A 8 14.18 22.78 -31.25
CA TYR A 8 14.59 23.68 -32.31
C TYR A 8 14.77 22.92 -33.62
N ASP A 9 15.42 21.76 -33.58
CA ASP A 9 15.65 20.92 -34.77
C ASP A 9 14.34 20.41 -35.36
N VAL A 10 13.38 20.05 -34.51
CA VAL A 10 12.02 19.65 -34.93
C VAL A 10 11.28 20.83 -35.58
N ALA A 11 11.41 22.02 -35.02
CA ALA A 11 10.77 23.22 -35.55
C ALA A 11 11.35 23.57 -36.95
N GLU A 12 12.67 23.54 -37.10
CA GLU A 12 13.36 23.76 -38.36
C GLU A 12 12.97 22.72 -39.41
N GLN A 13 13.08 21.42 -39.08
CA GLN A 13 12.77 20.35 -40.03
C GLN A 13 11.30 20.33 -40.45
N SER A 14 10.38 20.66 -39.53
CA SER A 14 8.94 20.72 -39.82
C SER A 14 8.49 22.05 -40.41
N GLY A 15 9.34 23.09 -40.43
CA GLY A 15 9.02 24.41 -40.96
C GLY A 15 7.89 25.12 -40.17
N VAL A 16 7.84 24.90 -38.86
CA VAL A 16 6.85 25.56 -37.97
C VAL A 16 7.58 26.20 -36.78
N SER A 17 6.89 27.08 -36.05
CA SER A 17 7.48 27.69 -34.85
C SER A 17 7.63 26.68 -33.72
N ILE A 18 8.58 26.90 -32.80
CA ILE A 18 8.76 26.14 -31.56
C ILE A 18 7.46 26.09 -30.78
N ALA A 19 6.73 27.20 -30.73
CA ALA A 19 5.42 27.27 -30.06
C ALA A 19 4.40 26.29 -30.69
N THR A 20 4.44 26.08 -31.99
CA THR A 20 3.59 25.12 -32.70
C THR A 20 4.01 23.68 -32.37
N VAL A 21 5.34 23.39 -32.37
CA VAL A 21 5.85 22.08 -31.95
C VAL A 21 5.41 21.78 -30.53
N SER A 22 5.60 22.70 -29.59
CA SER A 22 5.19 22.57 -28.20
C SER A 22 3.67 22.32 -28.08
N ARG A 23 2.84 22.99 -28.90
CA ARG A 23 1.40 22.84 -28.92
C ARG A 23 0.95 21.47 -29.45
N VAL A 24 1.66 20.91 -30.44
CA VAL A 24 1.38 19.54 -30.93
C VAL A 24 1.51 18.50 -29.84
N TYR A 25 2.46 18.64 -28.95
CA TYR A 25 2.63 17.71 -27.80
C TYR A 25 1.74 18.01 -26.60
N ARG A 26 1.31 19.26 -26.42
CA ARG A 26 0.54 19.68 -25.25
C ARG A 26 -0.98 19.63 -25.48
N SER A 27 -1.42 20.05 -26.64
CA SER A 27 -2.84 20.20 -27.01
C SER A 27 -3.01 19.83 -28.48
N PRO A 28 -2.82 18.54 -28.84
CA PRO A 28 -2.77 18.09 -30.24
C PRO A 28 -4.03 18.45 -31.03
N ASP A 29 -5.19 18.46 -30.35
CA ASP A 29 -6.46 18.76 -31.00
C ASP A 29 -6.66 20.26 -31.30
N SER A 30 -5.84 21.13 -30.71
CA SER A 30 -5.80 22.56 -31.04
C SER A 30 -4.98 22.90 -32.28
N VAL A 31 -4.29 21.92 -32.87
CA VAL A 31 -3.44 22.08 -34.04
C VAL A 31 -4.06 21.37 -35.25
N ARG A 32 -4.03 22.02 -36.42
CA ARG A 32 -4.54 21.42 -37.65
C ARG A 32 -3.91 20.04 -37.89
N PRO A 33 -4.70 19.01 -38.29
CA PRO A 33 -4.19 17.65 -38.45
C PRO A 33 -2.94 17.55 -39.34
N ALA A 34 -2.91 18.23 -40.48
CA ALA A 34 -1.77 18.23 -41.37
C ALA A 34 -0.49 18.82 -40.74
N THR A 35 -0.63 19.87 -39.92
CA THR A 35 0.52 20.46 -39.19
C THR A 35 1.01 19.53 -38.11
N ARG A 36 0.10 18.89 -37.39
CA ARG A 36 0.41 17.89 -36.35
C ARG A 36 1.19 16.71 -36.93
N GLU A 37 0.73 16.18 -38.07
CA GLU A 37 1.36 15.04 -38.72
C GLU A 37 2.77 15.39 -39.19
N LYS A 38 2.97 16.59 -39.79
CA LYS A 38 4.25 17.10 -40.21
C LYS A 38 5.27 17.22 -39.09
N VAL A 39 4.84 17.74 -37.94
CA VAL A 39 5.69 17.85 -36.72
C VAL A 39 6.05 16.48 -36.15
N LEU A 40 5.08 15.57 -36.05
CA LEU A 40 5.32 14.22 -35.53
C LEU A 40 6.21 13.39 -36.46
N ALA A 41 6.11 13.59 -37.79
CA ALA A 41 7.01 12.96 -38.78
C ALA A 41 8.45 13.48 -38.64
N ALA A 42 8.65 14.80 -38.51
CA ALA A 42 9.97 15.39 -38.28
C ALA A 42 10.58 14.90 -36.95
N ALA A 43 9.81 14.87 -35.88
CA ALA A 43 10.26 14.37 -34.58
C ALA A 43 10.72 12.91 -34.66
N ARG A 44 9.94 12.05 -35.33
CA ARG A 44 10.31 10.63 -35.51
C ARG A 44 11.61 10.50 -36.37
N ALA A 45 11.74 11.27 -37.44
CA ALA A 45 12.90 11.23 -38.29
C ALA A 45 14.19 11.65 -37.56
N LEU A 46 14.09 12.60 -36.64
CA LEU A 46 15.21 13.06 -35.81
C LEU A 46 15.48 12.17 -34.59
N GLY A 47 14.56 11.28 -34.22
CA GLY A 47 14.62 10.58 -32.93
C GLY A 47 14.37 11.52 -31.72
N TYR A 48 13.65 12.62 -31.93
CA TYR A 48 13.36 13.59 -30.88
C TYR A 48 12.36 13.04 -29.88
N VAL A 49 12.73 13.11 -28.61
CA VAL A 49 11.84 12.82 -27.46
C VAL A 49 11.60 14.12 -26.71
N PRO A 50 10.33 14.55 -26.52
CA PRO A 50 10.02 15.77 -25.80
C PRO A 50 10.55 15.74 -24.36
N SER A 51 11.38 16.71 -23.98
CA SER A 51 11.90 16.83 -22.62
C SER A 51 10.76 17.09 -21.60
N GLY A 52 10.69 16.25 -20.55
CA GLY A 52 9.77 16.44 -19.43
C GLY A 52 10.00 17.77 -18.71
N SER A 53 11.26 18.17 -18.54
CA SER A 53 11.65 19.43 -17.90
C SER A 53 11.18 20.66 -18.68
N ALA A 54 11.26 20.63 -20.02
CA ALA A 54 10.76 21.73 -20.86
C ALA A 54 9.22 21.84 -20.82
N ARG A 55 8.52 20.73 -20.62
CA ARG A 55 7.06 20.73 -20.41
C ARG A 55 6.69 21.33 -19.04
N GLY A 56 7.41 20.95 -17.98
CA GLY A 56 7.17 21.41 -16.61
C GLY A 56 7.36 22.93 -16.45
N LEU A 57 8.38 23.50 -17.08
CA LEU A 57 8.64 24.95 -17.09
C LEU A 57 7.49 25.78 -17.69
N ALA A 58 6.80 25.23 -18.66
CA ALA A 58 5.72 25.93 -19.37
C ALA A 58 4.32 25.72 -18.74
N SER A 59 4.10 24.59 -18.05
CA SER A 59 2.78 24.23 -17.47
C SER A 59 2.71 24.45 -15.94
N ARG A 60 3.83 24.72 -15.28
CA ARG A 60 3.98 24.70 -13.81
C ARG A 60 3.65 23.37 -13.17
N THR A 61 3.51 22.31 -13.95
CA THR A 61 3.26 20.94 -13.50
C THR A 61 4.23 19.99 -14.18
N THR A 62 4.72 19.01 -13.44
CA THR A 62 5.64 17.98 -13.98
C THR A 62 4.88 16.88 -14.71
N GLY A 63 3.58 16.70 -14.43
CA GLY A 63 2.76 15.58 -14.86
C GLY A 63 3.16 14.28 -14.16
N ILE A 64 3.75 14.38 -12.98
CA ILE A 64 4.19 13.24 -12.16
C ILE A 64 3.59 13.37 -10.77
N ILE A 65 2.98 12.30 -10.27
CA ILE A 65 2.65 12.16 -8.85
C ILE A 65 3.55 11.10 -8.22
N GLY A 66 3.78 11.20 -6.91
CA GLY A 66 4.68 10.32 -6.17
C GLY A 66 3.95 9.36 -5.23
N LEU A 67 4.60 8.25 -4.91
CA LEU A 67 4.28 7.40 -3.76
C LEU A 67 5.56 7.12 -2.99
N CYS A 68 5.53 7.43 -1.69
CA CYS A 68 6.59 7.10 -0.75
C CYS A 68 6.09 6.03 0.22
N PHE A 69 6.89 4.98 0.42
CA PHE A 69 6.60 3.92 1.39
C PHE A 69 7.88 3.47 2.09
N PRO A 70 7.79 2.86 3.30
CA PRO A 70 8.98 2.36 3.97
C PRO A 70 9.57 1.20 3.17
N ASP A 71 10.90 1.20 3.04
CA ASP A 71 11.62 0.04 2.54
C ASP A 71 11.71 -0.98 3.67
N TYR A 72 11.07 -2.10 3.48
CA TYR A 72 11.10 -3.21 4.45
C TYR A 72 12.25 -4.18 4.16
N ALA A 73 12.90 -4.07 3.01
CA ALA A 73 14.11 -4.77 2.69
C ALA A 73 15.29 -3.87 3.06
N ASP A 74 16.09 -4.29 4.05
CA ASP A 74 17.39 -3.68 4.32
C ASP A 74 18.40 -4.32 3.34
N PRO A 75 18.84 -3.59 2.29
CA PRO A 75 19.81 -4.12 1.34
C PRO A 75 21.18 -4.36 1.97
N ASP A 76 21.44 -3.76 3.15
CA ASP A 76 22.68 -3.91 3.91
C ASP A 76 22.53 -4.88 5.11
N ALA A 77 21.34 -5.42 5.35
CA ALA A 77 21.17 -6.51 6.31
C ALA A 77 21.95 -7.71 5.79
N GLU A 78 23.18 -7.88 6.33
CA GLU A 78 23.99 -9.06 6.06
C GLU A 78 23.16 -10.32 6.28
N SER A 79 22.62 -10.79 5.17
CA SER A 79 22.20 -12.15 4.87
C SER A 79 21.88 -13.08 6.06
N GLY A 80 20.67 -12.98 6.53
CA GLY A 80 19.95 -14.03 7.24
C GLY A 80 18.52 -14.17 6.73
N ALA A 81 18.02 -13.17 6.00
CA ALA A 81 16.76 -13.25 5.30
C ALA A 81 16.97 -14.08 4.02
N GLY A 82 16.47 -15.29 3.98
CA GLY A 82 16.44 -16.10 2.76
C GLY A 82 15.65 -15.38 1.67
N GLU A 83 15.88 -15.73 0.40
CA GLU A 83 15.20 -15.19 -0.81
C GLU A 83 13.66 -15.05 -0.67
N GLY A 84 13.05 -15.70 0.33
CA GLY A 84 11.62 -15.62 0.64
C GLY A 84 11.17 -14.39 1.43
N ASP A 85 12.05 -13.61 2.05
CA ASP A 85 11.67 -12.42 2.85
C ASP A 85 11.62 -11.14 2.02
N GLU A 86 12.36 -11.05 0.91
CA GLU A 86 12.26 -9.94 -0.04
C GLU A 86 10.87 -9.84 -0.70
N GLU A 87 10.20 -10.96 -0.94
CA GLU A 87 8.82 -10.96 -1.47
C GLU A 87 7.78 -10.47 -0.46
N ALA A 88 8.11 -10.50 0.81
CA ALA A 88 7.10 -10.35 1.86
C ALA A 88 6.60 -8.90 2.03
N GLY A 89 7.48 -7.90 1.97
CA GLY A 89 7.12 -6.49 2.17
C GLY A 89 6.30 -5.88 1.01
N THR A 90 6.40 -6.46 -0.17
CA THR A 90 5.92 -5.86 -1.42
C THR A 90 4.42 -6.05 -1.67
N LEU A 91 3.82 -7.16 -1.23
CA LEU A 91 2.45 -7.55 -1.61
C LEU A 91 1.36 -6.54 -1.20
N TYR A 92 1.52 -5.85 -0.08
CA TYR A 92 0.60 -4.81 0.37
C TYR A 92 0.79 -3.52 -0.46
N SER A 93 2.02 -3.04 -0.55
CA SER A 93 2.37 -1.81 -1.30
C SER A 93 2.08 -1.96 -2.79
N ASP A 94 2.28 -3.13 -3.37
CA ASP A 94 2.00 -3.42 -4.78
C ASP A 94 0.54 -3.15 -5.18
N GLN A 95 -0.41 -3.47 -4.32
CA GLN A 95 -1.81 -3.22 -4.61
C GLN A 95 -2.13 -1.71 -4.59
N ILE A 96 -1.50 -0.95 -3.70
CA ILE A 96 -1.59 0.52 -3.64
C ILE A 96 -0.96 1.12 -4.89
N ILE A 97 0.26 0.70 -5.26
CA ILE A 97 0.98 1.11 -6.47
C ILE A 97 0.10 0.92 -7.71
N ARG A 98 -0.49 -0.28 -7.88
CA ARG A 98 -1.39 -0.58 -9.01
C ARG A 98 -2.62 0.31 -9.04
N GLY A 99 -3.16 0.65 -7.88
CA GLY A 99 -4.29 1.59 -7.76
C GLY A 99 -3.88 2.99 -8.20
N MET A 100 -2.78 3.51 -7.67
CA MET A 100 -2.25 4.84 -8.00
C MET A 100 -1.86 4.95 -9.48
N GLU A 101 -1.14 3.94 -10.02
CA GLU A 101 -0.76 3.91 -11.43
C GLU A 101 -1.99 4.01 -12.35
N ARG A 102 -3.01 3.21 -12.05
CA ARG A 102 -4.23 3.19 -12.85
C ARG A 102 -4.94 4.55 -12.87
N ALA A 103 -5.03 5.20 -11.71
CA ALA A 103 -5.64 6.53 -11.61
C ALA A 103 -4.75 7.60 -12.28
N ALA A 104 -3.45 7.61 -12.00
CA ALA A 104 -2.49 8.52 -12.62
C ALA A 104 -2.57 8.46 -14.15
N ARG A 105 -2.54 7.27 -14.72
CA ARG A 105 -2.62 7.05 -16.18
C ARG A 105 -3.93 7.55 -16.78
N ARG A 106 -5.08 7.38 -16.11
CA ARG A 106 -6.37 7.93 -16.58
C ARG A 106 -6.34 9.45 -16.73
N HIS A 107 -5.58 10.12 -15.89
CA HIS A 107 -5.44 11.57 -15.88
C HIS A 107 -4.18 12.09 -16.60
N GLY A 108 -3.44 11.22 -17.29
CA GLY A 108 -2.24 11.60 -18.04
C GLY A 108 -1.00 11.89 -17.16
N TYR A 109 -0.99 11.43 -15.91
CA TYR A 109 0.14 11.52 -14.99
C TYR A 109 1.00 10.26 -15.04
N ALA A 110 2.31 10.43 -14.81
CA ALA A 110 3.21 9.33 -14.46
C ALA A 110 3.25 9.14 -12.94
N LEU A 111 3.56 7.92 -12.48
CA LEU A 111 3.78 7.60 -11.07
C LEU A 111 5.28 7.42 -10.80
N LEU A 112 5.82 8.19 -9.87
CA LEU A 112 7.18 8.03 -9.34
C LEU A 112 7.06 7.30 -8.00
N ILE A 113 7.80 6.20 -7.86
CA ILE A 113 7.81 5.38 -6.67
C ILE A 113 9.14 5.58 -5.96
N ALA A 114 9.10 5.76 -4.65
CA ALA A 114 10.28 5.94 -3.82
C ALA A 114 10.13 5.17 -2.51
N ALA A 115 11.07 4.27 -2.23
CA ALA A 115 11.19 3.60 -0.95
C ALA A 115 12.15 4.37 -0.04
N SER A 116 11.83 4.46 1.25
CA SER A 116 12.67 5.11 2.25
C SER A 116 13.30 4.06 3.15
N LEU A 117 14.63 4.05 3.18
CA LEU A 117 15.37 3.33 4.22
C LEU A 117 15.19 4.07 5.54
N ALA A 118 14.76 3.36 6.58
CA ALA A 118 14.61 3.91 7.91
C ALA A 118 15.97 4.47 8.41
N GLY A 119 16.01 5.78 8.70
CA GLY A 119 17.22 6.42 9.27
C GLY A 119 18.23 6.97 8.29
N GLY A 120 17.93 7.05 7.00
CA GLY A 120 18.82 7.68 6.02
C GLY A 120 19.01 9.20 6.28
N PRO A 121 20.25 9.74 6.09
CA PRO A 121 20.60 11.13 6.43
C PRO A 121 19.95 12.19 5.55
N GLU A 122 19.33 11.83 4.45
CA GLU A 122 18.60 12.76 3.58
C GLU A 122 17.15 12.32 3.47
N SER A 123 16.23 13.22 3.83
CA SER A 123 14.80 13.00 3.62
C SER A 123 14.53 12.65 2.15
N LEU A 124 14.16 11.39 1.89
CA LEU A 124 13.76 10.92 0.55
C LEU A 124 12.67 11.84 -0.02
N VAL A 125 11.83 12.36 0.86
CA VAL A 125 10.73 13.25 0.51
C VAL A 125 11.23 14.57 -0.06
N ALA A 126 12.33 15.12 0.46
CA ALA A 126 12.93 16.33 -0.14
C ALA A 126 13.39 16.08 -1.57
N LYS A 127 13.91 14.87 -1.86
CA LYS A 127 14.32 14.46 -3.22
C LYS A 127 13.11 14.25 -4.15
N VAL A 128 12.01 13.71 -3.62
CA VAL A 128 10.80 13.44 -4.39
C VAL A 128 9.98 14.72 -4.59
N ALA A 129 9.82 15.53 -3.53
CA ALA A 129 8.98 16.74 -3.56
C ALA A 129 9.37 17.75 -4.64
N GLY A 130 10.66 17.78 -5.03
CA GLY A 130 11.13 18.63 -6.15
C GLY A 130 10.86 18.07 -7.55
N ARG A 131 10.36 16.84 -7.66
CA ARG A 131 10.20 16.13 -8.94
C ARG A 131 8.76 15.78 -9.29
N VAL A 132 7.84 15.95 -8.34
CA VAL A 132 6.43 15.57 -8.46
C VAL A 132 5.53 16.77 -8.20
N ASP A 133 4.31 16.70 -8.70
CA ASP A 133 3.28 17.72 -8.47
C ASP A 133 2.54 17.52 -7.13
N GLY A 134 2.60 16.32 -6.59
CA GLY A 134 2.08 15.91 -5.29
C GLY A 134 2.46 14.47 -5.02
N PHE A 135 2.39 14.01 -3.77
CA PHE A 135 2.72 12.62 -3.45
C PHE A 135 1.86 12.05 -2.30
N ALA A 136 1.62 10.76 -2.38
CA ALA A 136 1.08 9.97 -1.28
C ALA A 136 2.24 9.40 -0.45
N VAL A 137 2.04 9.28 0.86
CA VAL A 137 3.02 8.71 1.77
C VAL A 137 2.34 7.74 2.73
N LEU A 138 2.90 6.54 2.87
CA LEU A 138 2.47 5.61 3.91
C LEU A 138 2.92 6.11 5.28
N ALA A 139 2.08 5.89 6.28
CA ALA A 139 2.39 6.28 7.66
C ALA A 139 3.79 5.80 8.09
N ARG A 140 4.50 6.62 8.85
CA ARG A 140 5.86 6.36 9.35
C ARG A 140 6.97 6.22 8.30
N THR A 141 6.69 6.52 7.03
CA THR A 141 7.74 6.57 6.00
C THR A 141 8.64 7.78 6.16
N VAL A 142 8.09 8.85 6.70
CA VAL A 142 8.72 10.17 6.81
C VAL A 142 8.38 10.78 8.17
N PRO A 143 9.33 11.47 8.83
CA PRO A 143 9.03 12.21 10.05
C PRO A 143 7.91 13.22 9.84
N THR A 144 7.04 13.35 10.85
CA THR A 144 5.87 14.26 10.80
C THR A 144 6.28 15.71 10.58
N GLU A 145 7.40 16.15 11.17
CA GLU A 145 7.94 17.50 11.02
C GLU A 145 8.32 17.82 9.57
N ASP A 146 8.91 16.86 8.87
CA ASP A 146 9.27 17.02 7.45
C ASP A 146 8.02 17.12 6.58
N LEU A 147 7.00 16.31 6.87
CA LEU A 147 5.73 16.35 6.16
C LEU A 147 5.01 17.67 6.35
N GLU A 148 5.03 18.24 7.55
CA GLU A 148 4.46 19.57 7.82
C GLU A 148 5.11 20.67 6.99
N VAL A 149 6.43 20.63 6.82
CA VAL A 149 7.16 21.62 6.01
C VAL A 149 6.85 21.46 4.53
N ILE A 150 6.83 20.24 4.04
CA ILE A 150 6.69 19.93 2.62
C ILE A 150 5.25 20.13 2.14
N SER A 151 4.27 19.73 2.94
CA SER A 151 2.85 19.85 2.61
C SER A 151 2.37 21.29 2.37
N ARG A 152 3.14 22.29 2.86
CA ARG A 152 2.89 23.71 2.55
C ARG A 152 3.24 24.10 1.12
N ARG A 153 4.02 23.28 0.41
CA ARG A 153 4.52 23.54 -0.95
C ARG A 153 3.98 22.58 -1.99
N VAL A 154 3.76 21.34 -1.60
CA VAL A 154 3.34 20.25 -2.48
C VAL A 154 2.17 19.51 -1.83
N PRO A 155 1.08 19.20 -2.55
CA PRO A 155 0.00 18.38 -2.05
C PRO A 155 0.49 17.04 -1.52
N VAL A 156 0.06 16.67 -0.31
CA VAL A 156 0.40 15.41 0.33
C VAL A 156 -0.89 14.69 0.76
N VAL A 157 -0.96 13.39 0.47
CA VAL A 157 -2.00 12.50 0.97
C VAL A 157 -1.35 11.45 1.87
N MET A 158 -1.73 11.42 3.13
CA MET A 158 -1.33 10.38 4.06
C MET A 158 -2.12 9.10 3.80
N LEU A 159 -1.43 7.96 3.77
CA LEU A 159 -2.02 6.62 3.65
C LEU A 159 -1.73 5.80 4.88
N ALA A 160 -2.76 5.13 5.39
CA ALA A 160 -2.71 4.31 6.61
C ALA A 160 -2.36 5.13 7.87
N GLY A 161 -2.41 4.48 9.04
CA GLY A 161 -2.22 5.14 10.32
C GLY A 161 -3.33 6.13 10.68
N PRO A 162 -3.29 6.72 11.87
CA PRO A 162 -4.22 7.76 12.27
C PRO A 162 -3.91 9.10 11.59
N ARG A 163 -4.90 9.97 11.52
CA ARG A 163 -4.72 11.33 11.05
C ARG A 163 -3.93 12.14 12.09
N GLU A 164 -2.66 12.40 11.78
CA GLU A 164 -1.75 13.16 12.67
C GLU A 164 -1.67 14.64 12.30
N ILE A 165 -1.95 15.01 11.06
CA ILE A 165 -1.80 16.35 10.53
C ILE A 165 -3.12 16.84 9.94
N ASP A 166 -3.70 17.88 10.56
CA ASP A 166 -5.04 18.37 10.23
C ASP A 166 -5.19 19.00 8.85
N HIS A 167 -4.12 19.54 8.28
CA HIS A 167 -4.15 20.25 7.01
C HIS A 167 -3.80 19.35 5.80
N MET A 168 -3.56 18.05 6.01
CA MET A 168 -3.30 17.09 4.94
C MET A 168 -4.51 16.18 4.70
N ASP A 169 -4.64 15.74 3.47
CA ASP A 169 -5.57 14.69 3.12
C ASP A 169 -5.11 13.34 3.70
N HIS A 170 -6.06 12.53 4.13
CA HIS A 170 -5.79 11.28 4.79
C HIS A 170 -6.75 10.18 4.34
N ILE A 171 -6.22 9.00 4.07
CA ILE A 171 -6.98 7.80 3.73
C ILE A 171 -6.49 6.65 4.60
N GLU A 172 -7.37 6.11 5.41
CA GLU A 172 -7.15 4.92 6.22
C GLU A 172 -8.21 3.86 5.98
N VAL A 173 -8.08 2.72 6.61
CA VAL A 173 -9.09 1.66 6.61
C VAL A 173 -9.66 1.46 8.01
N ALA A 174 -10.83 0.86 8.10
CA ALA A 174 -11.51 0.56 9.37
C ALA A 174 -10.80 -0.61 10.12
N ASN A 175 -9.55 -0.39 10.54
CA ASN A 175 -8.70 -1.40 11.18
C ASN A 175 -9.35 -2.01 12.42
N ARG A 176 -9.83 -1.17 13.36
CA ARG A 176 -10.44 -1.60 14.62
C ARG A 176 -11.72 -2.40 14.38
N ASP A 177 -12.59 -1.91 13.51
CA ASP A 177 -13.85 -2.59 13.19
C ASP A 177 -13.60 -3.92 12.48
N GLY A 178 -12.66 -3.95 11.53
CA GLY A 178 -12.30 -5.18 10.81
C GLY A 178 -11.81 -6.29 11.74
N GLU A 179 -10.90 -5.97 12.64
CA GLU A 179 -10.38 -6.94 13.60
C GLU A 179 -11.41 -7.34 14.65
N TYR A 180 -12.23 -6.39 15.11
CA TYR A 180 -13.36 -6.70 15.97
C TYR A 180 -14.30 -7.74 15.33
N GLN A 181 -14.68 -7.55 14.07
CA GLN A 181 -15.55 -8.47 13.34
C GLN A 181 -14.90 -9.84 13.15
N LEU A 182 -13.59 -9.89 12.84
CA LEU A 182 -12.84 -11.14 12.69
C LEU A 182 -12.76 -11.91 14.01
N THR A 183 -12.38 -11.25 15.09
CA THR A 183 -12.26 -11.85 16.41
C THR A 183 -13.63 -12.31 16.92
N ARG A 184 -14.66 -11.48 16.76
CA ARG A 184 -16.05 -11.87 17.10
C ARG A 184 -16.49 -13.11 16.33
N HIS A 185 -16.13 -13.24 15.06
CA HIS A 185 -16.40 -14.44 14.27
C HIS A 185 -15.77 -15.70 14.89
N LEU A 186 -14.50 -15.63 15.33
CA LEU A 186 -13.85 -16.76 16.01
C LEU A 186 -14.56 -17.14 17.32
N LEU A 187 -14.97 -16.14 18.09
CA LEU A 187 -15.63 -16.34 19.39
C LEU A 187 -17.07 -16.85 19.27
N ALA A 188 -17.85 -16.33 18.34
CA ALA A 188 -19.27 -16.58 18.21
C ALA A 188 -19.59 -17.78 17.29
N ASP A 189 -18.93 -17.89 16.15
CA ASP A 189 -19.25 -18.89 15.15
C ASP A 189 -18.43 -20.18 15.35
N HIS A 190 -17.22 -20.09 15.93
CA HIS A 190 -16.33 -21.23 16.20
C HIS A 190 -16.21 -21.57 17.69
N TRP A 191 -16.83 -20.80 18.59
CA TRP A 191 -16.83 -21.01 20.02
C TRP A 191 -15.45 -21.06 20.67
N LEU A 192 -14.43 -20.47 20.03
CA LEU A 192 -13.07 -20.41 20.55
C LEU A 192 -13.02 -19.46 21.76
N ARG A 193 -12.18 -19.75 22.75
CA ARG A 193 -12.08 -18.97 23.99
C ARG A 193 -10.65 -18.55 24.34
N ARG A 194 -9.65 -19.25 23.83
CA ARG A 194 -8.23 -18.96 24.05
C ARG A 194 -7.60 -18.52 22.74
N LEU A 195 -7.63 -17.24 22.50
CA LEU A 195 -7.01 -16.64 21.33
C LEU A 195 -5.70 -15.97 21.72
N ALA A 196 -4.73 -15.94 20.82
CA ALA A 196 -3.49 -15.19 20.99
C ALA A 196 -3.34 -14.20 19.84
N PHE A 197 -3.12 -12.91 20.17
CA PHE A 197 -2.86 -11.86 19.18
C PHE A 197 -1.35 -11.66 19.02
N ILE A 198 -0.90 -11.64 17.77
CA ILE A 198 0.52 -11.49 17.41
C ILE A 198 0.70 -10.25 16.53
N GLY A 199 1.52 -9.30 17.01
CA GLY A 199 1.80 -8.06 16.31
C GLY A 199 2.52 -7.05 17.17
N SER A 200 2.94 -5.93 16.61
CA SER A 200 3.59 -4.83 17.32
C SER A 200 2.72 -3.59 17.34
N ALA A 201 1.83 -3.50 18.34
CA ALA A 201 0.89 -2.39 18.49
C ALA A 201 1.59 -1.04 18.72
N ASP A 202 2.77 -1.06 19.36
CA ASP A 202 3.53 0.15 19.68
C ASP A 202 4.27 0.71 18.44
N GLU A 203 4.56 -0.15 17.48
CA GLU A 203 5.36 0.21 16.30
C GLU A 203 4.52 0.55 15.07
N SER A 204 3.25 0.14 15.06
CA SER A 204 2.32 0.44 13.97
C SER A 204 0.96 0.89 14.53
N PRO A 205 0.54 2.13 14.25
CA PRO A 205 -0.79 2.61 14.65
C PRO A 205 -1.93 1.75 14.11
N ASP A 206 -1.77 1.20 12.90
CA ASP A 206 -2.76 0.28 12.32
C ASP A 206 -2.87 -1.01 13.13
N VAL A 207 -1.73 -1.59 13.54
CA VAL A 207 -1.71 -2.77 14.41
C VAL A 207 -2.29 -2.44 15.79
N GLY A 208 -2.00 -1.26 16.32
CA GLY A 208 -2.62 -0.75 17.55
C GLY A 208 -4.14 -0.72 17.44
N ALA A 209 -4.67 -0.18 16.35
CA ALA A 209 -6.12 -0.14 16.11
C ALA A 209 -6.72 -1.55 15.94
N ARG A 210 -6.02 -2.48 15.26
CA ARG A 210 -6.43 -3.89 15.16
C ARG A 210 -6.45 -4.54 16.53
N PHE A 211 -5.41 -4.35 17.34
CA PHE A 211 -5.36 -4.89 18.71
C PHE A 211 -6.49 -4.36 19.58
N GLU A 212 -6.87 -3.08 19.47
CA GLU A 212 -8.06 -2.56 20.16
C GLU A 212 -9.36 -3.23 19.67
N GLY A 213 -9.50 -3.51 18.38
CA GLY A 213 -10.64 -4.28 17.86
C GLY A 213 -10.72 -5.70 18.42
N TYR A 214 -9.58 -6.38 18.52
CA TYR A 214 -9.45 -7.68 19.17
C TYR A 214 -9.89 -7.61 20.65
N ARG A 215 -9.40 -6.62 21.40
CA ARG A 215 -9.78 -6.39 22.81
C ARG A 215 -11.28 -6.12 22.98
N ASP A 216 -11.87 -5.34 22.08
CA ASP A 216 -13.31 -5.04 22.12
C ASP A 216 -14.16 -6.31 21.97
N ALA A 217 -13.79 -7.20 21.05
CA ALA A 217 -14.50 -8.46 20.86
C ALA A 217 -14.38 -9.40 22.08
N LEU A 218 -13.20 -9.47 22.71
CA LEU A 218 -13.02 -10.22 23.96
C LEU A 218 -13.85 -9.64 25.10
N ARG A 219 -13.89 -8.33 25.22
CA ARG A 219 -14.68 -7.62 26.24
C ARG A 219 -16.17 -7.90 26.09
N GLU A 220 -16.69 -7.83 24.87
CA GLU A 220 -18.08 -8.15 24.57
C GLU A 220 -18.42 -9.61 24.91
N ALA A 221 -17.48 -10.54 24.67
CA ALA A 221 -17.64 -11.95 24.98
C ALA A 221 -17.46 -12.29 26.49
N GLY A 222 -17.14 -11.31 27.34
CA GLY A 222 -16.87 -11.52 28.76
C GLY A 222 -15.60 -12.31 29.07
N LEU A 223 -14.63 -12.30 28.15
CA LEU A 223 -13.34 -12.96 28.27
C LEU A 223 -12.26 -12.03 28.85
N PRO A 224 -11.19 -12.57 29.44
CA PRO A 224 -10.06 -11.76 29.87
C PRO A 224 -9.51 -10.92 28.70
N VAL A 225 -9.31 -9.62 28.96
CA VAL A 225 -8.83 -8.66 27.97
C VAL A 225 -7.35 -8.40 28.22
N PRO A 226 -6.42 -8.77 27.29
CA PRO A 226 -4.99 -8.57 27.49
C PRO A 226 -4.64 -7.08 27.41
N GLU A 227 -3.61 -6.65 28.13
CA GLU A 227 -3.07 -5.29 28.09
C GLU A 227 -2.12 -5.08 26.91
N ALA A 228 -1.47 -6.14 26.44
CA ALA A 228 -0.52 -6.14 25.33
C ALA A 228 -0.71 -7.38 24.45
N PRO A 229 -0.24 -7.36 23.19
CA PRO A 229 -0.18 -8.55 22.36
C PRO A 229 0.54 -9.73 23.04
N ASP A 230 0.08 -10.94 22.78
CA ASP A 230 0.66 -12.17 23.36
C ASP A 230 2.12 -12.39 22.93
N LEU A 231 2.43 -11.96 21.70
CA LEU A 231 3.79 -11.85 21.19
C LEU A 231 3.94 -10.58 20.35
N ARG A 232 5.03 -9.88 20.61
CA ARG A 232 5.47 -8.74 19.78
C ARG A 232 6.24 -9.25 18.57
N ALA A 233 5.97 -8.66 17.42
CA ALA A 233 6.70 -8.89 16.19
C ALA A 233 7.09 -7.53 15.61
N PRO A 234 8.35 -7.11 15.73
CA PRO A 234 8.79 -5.78 15.32
C PRO A 234 8.60 -5.53 13.82
N LEU A 235 8.71 -6.59 13.03
CA LEU A 235 8.44 -6.55 11.59
C LEU A 235 7.24 -7.43 11.25
N MET A 236 6.44 -7.00 10.30
CA MET A 236 5.26 -7.76 9.86
C MET A 236 5.60 -8.72 8.71
N THR A 237 6.67 -9.50 8.87
CA THR A 237 7.21 -10.43 7.87
C THR A 237 6.78 -11.87 8.13
N ARG A 238 6.96 -12.74 7.13
CA ARG A 238 6.77 -14.20 7.27
C ARG A 238 7.70 -14.79 8.32
N ALA A 239 8.96 -14.37 8.34
CA ALA A 239 9.95 -14.83 9.31
C ALA A 239 9.53 -14.53 10.76
N GLU A 240 9.03 -13.33 11.01
CA GLU A 240 8.51 -12.95 12.33
C GLU A 240 7.27 -13.78 12.71
N GLY A 241 6.38 -14.05 11.77
CA GLY A 241 5.24 -14.95 12.00
C GLY A 241 5.68 -16.37 12.35
N SER A 242 6.66 -16.91 11.64
CA SER A 242 7.26 -18.23 11.94
C SER A 242 7.92 -18.25 13.33
N ARG A 243 8.72 -17.23 13.63
CA ARG A 243 9.40 -17.09 14.94
C ARG A 243 8.40 -17.03 16.10
N ALA A 244 7.36 -16.20 15.95
CA ALA A 244 6.33 -16.05 16.96
C ALA A 244 5.55 -17.36 17.17
N THR A 245 5.25 -18.08 16.09
CA THR A 245 4.56 -19.37 16.17
C THR A 245 5.38 -20.41 16.91
N ARG A 246 6.67 -20.56 16.60
CA ARG A 246 7.58 -21.46 17.33
C ARG A 246 7.60 -21.13 18.81
N ALA A 247 7.77 -19.86 19.15
CA ALA A 247 7.79 -19.41 20.55
C ALA A 247 6.47 -19.72 21.30
N LEU A 248 5.33 -19.67 20.62
CA LEU A 248 4.03 -20.04 21.20
C LEU A 248 3.88 -21.56 21.39
N LEU A 249 4.36 -22.35 20.42
CA LEU A 249 4.33 -23.81 20.52
C LEU A 249 5.21 -24.35 21.66
N ASP A 250 6.32 -23.67 21.95
CA ASP A 250 7.29 -24.03 23.01
C ASP A 250 6.84 -23.54 24.40
N ARG A 251 5.81 -22.69 24.51
CA ARG A 251 5.33 -22.22 25.81
C ARG A 251 4.70 -23.33 26.63
N PRO A 252 5.05 -23.45 27.92
CA PRO A 252 4.36 -24.35 28.82
C PRO A 252 2.93 -23.86 29.09
N GLY A 253 1.99 -24.78 29.19
CA GLY A 253 0.59 -24.48 29.52
C GLY A 253 -0.39 -24.80 28.38
N PRO A 254 -1.66 -24.40 28.54
CA PRO A 254 -2.68 -24.65 27.53
C PRO A 254 -2.38 -23.85 26.27
N ARG A 255 -2.36 -24.52 25.13
CA ARG A 255 -2.19 -23.87 23.82
C ARG A 255 -3.38 -22.96 23.51
N PRO A 256 -3.17 -21.84 22.79
CA PRO A 256 -4.26 -21.10 22.20
C PRO A 256 -5.07 -21.99 21.24
N GLU A 257 -6.33 -21.66 21.04
CA GLU A 257 -7.22 -22.31 20.06
C GLU A 257 -7.18 -21.59 18.72
N ALA A 258 -6.74 -20.32 18.73
CA ALA A 258 -6.48 -19.55 17.51
C ALA A 258 -5.30 -18.59 17.67
N LEU A 259 -4.56 -18.41 16.57
CA LEU A 259 -3.58 -17.35 16.41
C LEU A 259 -4.17 -16.27 15.50
N VAL A 260 -4.20 -15.04 16.02
CA VAL A 260 -4.71 -13.86 15.33
C VAL A 260 -3.51 -12.98 14.98
N PHE A 261 -3.10 -13.02 13.73
CA PHE A 261 -1.95 -12.25 13.27
C PHE A 261 -2.35 -10.87 12.79
N ALA A 262 -1.54 -9.89 13.14
CA ALA A 262 -1.74 -8.51 12.73
C ALA A 262 -1.76 -8.32 11.20
N ASN A 263 -1.14 -9.24 10.43
CA ASN A 263 -1.25 -9.24 8.97
C ASN A 263 -1.16 -10.66 8.37
N ASP A 264 -1.49 -10.77 7.08
CA ASP A 264 -1.49 -12.04 6.34
C ASP A 264 -0.11 -12.64 6.18
N GLN A 265 0.93 -11.83 6.05
CA GLN A 265 2.28 -12.34 5.84
C GLN A 265 2.79 -13.10 7.04
N MET A 266 2.58 -12.57 8.24
CA MET A 266 2.89 -13.28 9.48
C MET A 266 2.08 -14.57 9.59
N ALA A 267 0.78 -14.51 9.25
CA ALA A 267 -0.09 -15.69 9.25
C ALA A 267 0.38 -16.78 8.27
N VAL A 268 0.91 -16.40 7.10
CA VAL A 268 1.49 -17.33 6.13
C VAL A 268 2.74 -18.00 6.71
N GLY A 269 3.61 -17.25 7.37
CA GLY A 269 4.77 -17.80 8.07
C GLY A 269 4.36 -18.78 9.18
N ALA A 270 3.29 -18.46 9.91
CA ALA A 270 2.72 -19.35 10.92
C ALA A 270 2.19 -20.66 10.32
N LEU A 271 1.44 -20.60 9.22
CA LEU A 271 0.90 -21.79 8.56
C LEU A 271 2.02 -22.77 8.17
N HIS A 272 3.11 -22.26 7.62
CA HIS A 272 4.27 -23.07 7.26
C HIS A 272 4.92 -23.72 8.50
N THR A 273 5.13 -22.94 9.57
CA THR A 273 5.70 -23.46 10.82
C THR A 273 4.80 -24.50 11.50
N LEU A 274 3.47 -24.33 11.44
CA LEU A 274 2.52 -25.29 12.00
C LEU A 274 2.53 -26.58 11.22
N GLU A 275 2.61 -26.53 9.87
CA GLU A 275 2.76 -27.69 9.00
C GLU A 275 4.03 -28.48 9.33
N GLU A 276 5.20 -27.80 9.45
CA GLU A 276 6.47 -28.41 9.86
C GLU A 276 6.38 -29.09 11.24
N ALA A 277 5.61 -28.50 12.17
CA ALA A 277 5.42 -29.02 13.52
C ALA A 277 4.32 -30.12 13.60
N GLY A 278 3.67 -30.46 12.48
CA GLY A 278 2.60 -31.45 12.43
C GLY A 278 1.31 -30.99 13.14
N VAL A 279 1.12 -29.68 13.33
CA VAL A 279 -0.09 -29.09 13.92
C VAL A 279 -1.08 -28.80 12.80
N ARG A 280 -2.25 -29.41 12.90
CA ARG A 280 -3.29 -29.27 11.87
C ARG A 280 -4.05 -27.96 12.02
N VAL A 281 -4.19 -27.25 10.92
CA VAL A 281 -4.99 -26.02 10.84
C VAL A 281 -6.22 -26.32 9.97
N PRO A 282 -7.45 -26.15 10.48
CA PRO A 282 -7.84 -25.52 11.74
C PRO A 282 -8.05 -26.48 12.92
N GLU A 283 -7.93 -27.81 12.74
CA GLU A 283 -8.44 -28.81 13.69
C GLU A 283 -7.77 -28.72 15.08
N ASP A 284 -6.46 -28.47 15.12
CA ASP A 284 -5.70 -28.35 16.37
C ASP A 284 -5.53 -26.86 16.77
N LEU A 285 -5.51 -25.95 15.79
CA LEU A 285 -5.25 -24.52 15.99
C LEU A 285 -5.75 -23.71 14.77
N ALA A 286 -6.66 -22.78 14.98
CA ALA A 286 -7.09 -21.86 13.94
C ALA A 286 -6.07 -20.75 13.69
N VAL A 287 -5.99 -20.23 12.45
CA VAL A 287 -5.10 -19.12 12.08
C VAL A 287 -5.88 -18.07 11.29
N THR A 288 -5.70 -16.81 11.66
CA THR A 288 -6.27 -15.67 10.92
C THR A 288 -5.24 -14.58 10.68
N GLY A 289 -5.47 -13.75 9.68
CA GLY A 289 -4.63 -12.62 9.32
C GLY A 289 -5.44 -11.36 9.02
N PHE A 290 -4.76 -10.36 8.52
CA PHE A 290 -5.32 -9.09 8.08
C PHE A 290 -4.62 -8.67 6.79
N ASP A 291 -5.26 -8.00 5.87
CA ASP A 291 -4.90 -7.35 4.60
C ASP A 291 -5.66 -7.95 3.41
N GLY A 292 -5.84 -9.27 3.34
CA GLY A 292 -6.45 -9.94 2.20
C GLY A 292 -5.52 -9.97 0.98
N ILE A 293 -4.20 -10.14 1.18
CA ILE A 293 -3.23 -10.24 0.10
C ILE A 293 -3.53 -11.45 -0.81
N PRO A 294 -3.13 -11.42 -2.10
CA PRO A 294 -3.39 -12.54 -3.02
C PRO A 294 -2.92 -13.90 -2.50
N LEU A 295 -1.79 -13.94 -1.81
CA LEU A 295 -1.21 -15.15 -1.23
C LEU A 295 -2.16 -15.84 -0.23
N SER A 296 -2.96 -15.10 0.52
CA SER A 296 -3.93 -15.65 1.49
C SER A 296 -4.94 -16.62 0.90
N ARG A 297 -5.15 -16.59 -0.43
CA ARG A 297 -6.09 -17.46 -1.14
C ARG A 297 -5.47 -18.79 -1.58
N VAL A 298 -4.15 -18.82 -1.77
CA VAL A 298 -3.45 -19.97 -2.39
C VAL A 298 -2.67 -20.80 -1.38
N VAL A 299 -2.43 -20.29 -0.16
CA VAL A 299 -1.85 -21.07 0.94
C VAL A 299 -2.76 -22.22 1.37
N ARG A 300 -2.22 -23.18 2.08
CA ARG A 300 -2.94 -24.35 2.60
C ARG A 300 -2.83 -24.44 4.11
N PRO A 301 -4.00 -24.42 4.80
CA PRO A 301 -5.33 -24.11 4.28
C PRO A 301 -5.47 -22.64 3.83
N PRO A 302 -6.44 -22.29 2.95
CA PRO A 302 -6.70 -20.90 2.58
C PRO A 302 -7.01 -20.05 3.80
N LEU A 303 -6.35 -18.88 3.90
CA LEU A 303 -6.33 -18.04 5.09
C LEU A 303 -7.59 -17.19 5.24
N THR A 304 -8.27 -17.31 6.36
CA THR A 304 -9.30 -16.37 6.83
C THR A 304 -8.63 -15.06 7.21
N THR A 305 -9.13 -13.94 6.69
CA THR A 305 -8.49 -12.64 6.83
C THR A 305 -9.48 -11.50 6.73
N VAL A 306 -9.09 -10.34 7.22
CA VAL A 306 -9.79 -9.07 6.93
C VAL A 306 -9.23 -8.48 5.64
N ARG A 307 -10.06 -8.39 4.62
CA ARG A 307 -9.65 -7.83 3.32
C ARG A 307 -9.74 -6.31 3.32
N GLN A 308 -8.62 -5.67 3.09
CA GLN A 308 -8.51 -4.23 2.85
C GLN A 308 -8.74 -3.88 1.36
N PRO A 309 -9.30 -2.72 1.06
CA PRO A 309 -9.45 -2.23 -0.31
C PRO A 309 -8.18 -1.49 -0.80
N MET A 310 -6.98 -2.12 -0.69
CA MET A 310 -5.67 -1.50 -0.93
C MET A 310 -5.58 -0.82 -2.30
N ARG A 311 -6.10 -1.47 -3.35
CA ARG A 311 -6.12 -0.86 -4.70
C ARG A 311 -6.95 0.41 -4.75
N ARG A 312 -8.09 0.41 -4.07
CA ARG A 312 -8.96 1.60 -3.97
C ARG A 312 -8.29 2.71 -3.15
N MET A 313 -7.55 2.37 -2.09
CA MET A 313 -6.73 3.35 -1.35
C MET A 313 -5.79 4.09 -2.29
N GLY A 314 -5.06 3.37 -3.13
CA GLY A 314 -4.17 3.95 -4.12
C GLY A 314 -4.90 4.79 -5.18
N GLU A 315 -6.03 4.30 -5.70
CA GLU A 315 -6.85 5.05 -6.67
C GLU A 315 -7.33 6.37 -6.08
N GLU A 316 -7.91 6.36 -4.87
CA GLU A 316 -8.41 7.54 -4.19
C GLU A 316 -7.28 8.53 -3.82
N ALA A 317 -6.11 8.02 -3.43
CA ALA A 317 -4.95 8.87 -3.15
C ALA A 317 -4.49 9.64 -4.40
N ALA A 318 -4.36 8.95 -5.53
CA ALA A 318 -3.98 9.59 -6.79
C ALA A 318 -5.02 10.61 -7.25
N GLU A 319 -6.31 10.29 -7.15
CA GLU A 319 -7.39 11.20 -7.51
C GLU A 319 -7.39 12.46 -6.63
N LEU A 320 -7.22 12.32 -5.31
CA LEU A 320 -7.09 13.46 -4.40
C LEU A 320 -5.88 14.32 -4.75
N LEU A 321 -4.71 13.73 -4.99
CA LEU A 321 -3.50 14.46 -5.38
C LEU A 321 -3.73 15.26 -6.66
N ILE A 322 -4.28 14.64 -7.70
CA ILE A 322 -4.54 15.29 -8.99
C ILE A 322 -5.56 16.42 -8.83
N GLN A 323 -6.58 16.21 -8.00
CA GLN A 323 -7.54 17.27 -7.67
C GLN A 323 -6.85 18.45 -6.97
N ARG A 324 -5.97 18.19 -5.98
CA ARG A 324 -5.25 19.26 -5.27
C ARG A 324 -4.28 20.02 -6.17
N VAL A 325 -3.62 19.32 -7.09
CA VAL A 325 -2.75 19.96 -8.11
C VAL A 325 -3.56 20.87 -9.03
N SER A 326 -4.75 20.45 -9.43
CA SER A 326 -5.60 21.19 -10.35
C SER A 326 -6.33 22.36 -9.67
N GLU A 327 -6.67 22.20 -8.37
CA GLU A 327 -7.49 23.15 -7.61
C GLU A 327 -6.88 23.44 -6.21
N PRO A 328 -5.71 24.12 -6.12
CA PRO A 328 -4.95 24.21 -4.87
C PRO A 328 -5.65 24.97 -3.71
N GLN A 329 -6.72 25.72 -3.95
CA GLN A 329 -7.27 26.65 -2.97
C GLN A 329 -8.72 26.39 -2.52
N ARG A 330 -9.37 25.27 -2.88
CA ARG A 330 -10.84 25.22 -2.82
C ARG A 330 -11.51 24.32 -1.82
N THR A 331 -10.84 23.33 -1.24
CA THR A 331 -11.53 22.41 -0.32
C THR A 331 -10.74 22.15 0.96
N PRO A 332 -11.41 22.03 2.11
CA PRO A 332 -10.76 21.58 3.33
C PRO A 332 -10.13 20.20 3.14
N PRO A 333 -9.15 19.83 3.95
CA PRO A 333 -8.55 18.49 3.93
C PRO A 333 -9.61 17.41 4.10
N VAL A 334 -9.45 16.34 3.34
CA VAL A 334 -10.37 15.19 3.33
C VAL A 334 -9.78 14.08 4.19
N SER A 335 -10.55 13.54 5.12
CA SER A 335 -10.23 12.30 5.83
C SER A 335 -11.22 11.22 5.42
N ARG A 336 -10.74 10.08 4.95
CA ARG A 336 -11.55 8.94 4.51
C ARG A 336 -11.17 7.69 5.25
N VAL A 337 -12.15 7.02 5.83
CA VAL A 337 -12.01 5.67 6.39
C VAL A 337 -12.68 4.70 5.42
N LEU A 338 -11.89 3.85 4.76
CA LEU A 338 -12.41 2.87 3.83
C LEU A 338 -12.88 1.61 4.57
N PRO A 339 -14.06 1.07 4.22
CA PRO A 339 -14.55 -0.15 4.86
C PRO A 339 -13.69 -1.35 4.48
N VAL A 340 -13.57 -2.28 5.41
CA VAL A 340 -12.94 -3.58 5.25
C VAL A 340 -13.99 -4.70 5.34
N ALA A 341 -13.63 -5.93 5.01
CA ALA A 341 -14.54 -7.06 5.08
C ALA A 341 -13.82 -8.34 5.51
N VAL A 342 -14.40 -9.07 6.46
CA VAL A 342 -13.91 -10.40 6.84
C VAL A 342 -14.16 -11.36 5.68
N THR A 343 -13.10 -12.04 5.26
CA THR A 343 -13.14 -13.10 4.27
C THR A 343 -12.89 -14.44 4.97
N ARG A 344 -13.94 -15.20 5.16
CA ARG A 344 -13.94 -16.49 5.87
C ARG A 344 -13.42 -17.58 4.94
N ARG A 345 -12.47 -18.38 5.41
CA ARG A 345 -11.88 -19.49 4.67
C ARG A 345 -11.54 -20.66 5.61
N ALA A 346 -10.81 -21.67 5.10
CA ALA A 346 -10.58 -22.91 5.82
C ALA A 346 -9.69 -22.76 7.08
N SER A 347 -8.80 -21.79 7.15
CA SER A 347 -7.86 -21.68 8.27
C SER A 347 -8.49 -21.37 9.63
N CYS A 348 -9.76 -20.99 9.70
CA CYS A 348 -10.51 -20.84 10.93
C CYS A 348 -11.57 -21.95 11.12
N GLY A 349 -11.69 -22.88 10.17
CA GLY A 349 -12.71 -23.92 10.17
C GLY A 349 -13.96 -23.59 9.34
N CYS A 350 -14.01 -22.45 8.65
CA CYS A 350 -15.02 -22.20 7.64
C CYS A 350 -14.71 -23.00 6.38
N GLY A 351 -15.73 -23.58 5.76
CA GLY A 351 -15.59 -24.17 4.41
C GLY A 351 -15.16 -23.09 3.42
N GLU A 352 -14.53 -23.49 2.30
CA GLU A 352 -14.27 -22.55 1.22
C GLU A 352 -15.57 -21.83 0.83
N PRO A 353 -15.57 -20.50 0.67
CA PRO A 353 -16.72 -19.85 0.06
C PRO A 353 -16.90 -20.52 -1.30
N TRP A 354 -18.06 -21.12 -1.51
CA TRP A 354 -18.43 -21.64 -2.83
C TRP A 354 -18.46 -20.43 -3.78
N ASP A 355 -17.39 -20.26 -4.56
CA ASP A 355 -17.40 -19.38 -5.72
C ASP A 355 -18.39 -20.00 -6.68
N GLY A 356 -19.65 -19.52 -6.61
CA GLY A 356 -20.72 -19.98 -7.48
C GLY A 356 -20.23 -19.97 -8.92
N GLY A 357 -19.73 -21.12 -9.37
CA GLY A 357 -19.43 -21.34 -10.76
C GLY A 357 -20.74 -21.14 -11.51
N ALA A 358 -20.86 -20.02 -12.17
CA ALA A 358 -21.77 -19.87 -13.30
C ALA A 358 -21.32 -20.87 -14.38
N GLY A 359 -21.62 -22.14 -14.11
CA GLY A 359 -21.56 -23.24 -15.06
C GLY A 359 -22.68 -23.03 -16.05
N GLY A 360 -22.34 -22.53 -17.21
CA GLY A 360 -23.26 -22.44 -18.33
C GLY A 360 -23.88 -23.80 -18.67
N ARG A 361 -25.12 -23.72 -19.02
CA ARG A 361 -25.75 -24.51 -20.11
C ARG A 361 -26.41 -23.52 -21.04
#